data_9eb5d32474dc07cf24ee1794387aa0bf
#
_entry.id   9eb5d32474dc07cf24ee1794387aa0bf
#
_cell.length_a   1.000
_cell.length_b   1.000
_cell.length_c   1.000
_cell.angle_alpha   90.00
_cell.angle_beta   90.00
_cell.angle_gamma   90.00
#
_symmetry.space_group_name_H-M   'P 1'
#
loop_
_entity.id
_entity.type
_entity.pdbx_description
1 polymer ?
#
loop_
_entity_poly.entity_id
_entity_poly.type
_entity_poly.pdbx_seq_one_letter_code
_entity_poly.pdbx_strand_id
1 'polypeptide(L)'
;MMPLIHLGPFWLPAYGLMMSIAVLSGVKLAVYRAGNHGLYPRFVYYAGSLAALTALVMARLLHVAIDPVAYWRSLEPLVTEAGTFLFGFLSALCLICFIAVRRGVSLWALADCFAPSLALGVCLARIGCFLSGCNYGKPTGLAWGVAFTNPLAAQLAGTPLGIRLHPTQLYESLLGLITFFVLIFLSRRGRRSGALILTFISFYAVGRFFIEFFRGDLDRLFWGPFSTSQWLSVALLLLVFVLYRLPSTHGVSAQQIASIVQVQPLRPFNNSR
;
A
#
# COMPACT_ATOMS: atom_id res chain seq x y z
N MET A 1 -5.29 24.10 2.24
CA MET A 1 -4.70 22.89 1.66
C MET A 1 -3.69 23.29 0.64
N MET A 2 -2.62 22.53 0.49
CA MET A 2 -1.47 22.89 -0.34
C MET A 2 -1.18 21.71 -1.29
N PRO A 3 -1.83 21.65 -2.46
CA PRO A 3 -1.52 20.63 -3.47
C PRO A 3 -0.07 20.69 -3.94
N LEU A 4 0.52 21.91 -3.94
CA LEU A 4 1.92 22.18 -4.24
C LEU A 4 2.62 22.80 -3.04
N ILE A 5 3.77 22.28 -2.69
CA ILE A 5 4.64 22.78 -1.62
C ILE A 5 5.79 23.54 -2.28
N HIS A 6 5.98 24.79 -1.89
CA HIS A 6 7.06 25.63 -2.37
C HIS A 6 8.34 25.39 -1.55
N LEU A 7 9.39 24.94 -2.20
CA LEU A 7 10.73 24.86 -1.62
C LEU A 7 11.68 25.74 -2.45
N GLY A 8 11.69 27.03 -2.15
CA GLY A 8 12.42 28.01 -2.95
C GLY A 8 11.90 28.07 -4.40
N PRO A 9 12.74 27.85 -5.42
CA PRO A 9 12.32 27.87 -6.83
C PRO A 9 11.58 26.58 -7.27
N PHE A 10 11.55 25.55 -6.43
CA PHE A 10 10.96 24.24 -6.78
C PHE A 10 9.52 24.10 -6.25
N TRP A 11 8.67 23.52 -7.09
CA TRP A 11 7.29 23.17 -6.77
C TRP A 11 7.20 21.65 -6.62
N LEU A 12 6.91 21.16 -5.42
CA LEU A 12 6.75 19.74 -5.15
C LEU A 12 5.28 19.40 -4.93
N PRO A 13 4.70 18.45 -5.66
CA PRO A 13 3.37 17.96 -5.37
C PRO A 13 3.31 17.32 -3.99
N ALA A 14 2.39 17.80 -3.15
CA ALA A 14 2.23 17.30 -1.78
C ALA A 14 1.93 15.80 -1.75
N TYR A 15 1.14 15.30 -2.70
CA TYR A 15 0.87 13.87 -2.84
C TYR A 15 2.15 13.06 -3.10
N GLY A 16 2.96 13.50 -4.07
CA GLY A 16 4.23 12.83 -4.41
C GLY A 16 5.21 12.80 -3.24
N LEU A 17 5.29 13.91 -2.48
CA LEU A 17 6.13 13.98 -1.28
C LEU A 17 5.65 12.98 -0.21
N MET A 18 4.34 12.98 0.10
CA MET A 18 3.77 12.06 1.10
C MET A 18 3.90 10.59 0.67
N MET A 19 3.74 10.30 -0.62
CA MET A 19 3.95 8.96 -1.16
C MET A 19 5.41 8.52 -1.04
N SER A 20 6.37 9.43 -1.30
CA SER A 20 7.81 9.14 -1.12
C SER A 20 8.14 8.84 0.34
N ILE A 21 7.60 9.63 1.28
CA ILE A 21 7.74 9.39 2.72
C ILE A 21 7.12 8.05 3.10
N ALA A 22 5.94 7.71 2.55
CA ALA A 22 5.27 6.44 2.81
C ALA A 22 6.11 5.23 2.35
N VAL A 23 6.68 5.29 1.15
CA VAL A 23 7.56 4.24 0.61
C VAL A 23 8.83 4.11 1.45
N LEU A 24 9.54 5.20 1.69
CA LEU A 24 10.81 5.17 2.43
C LEU A 24 10.62 4.68 3.87
N SER A 25 9.61 5.20 4.58
CA SER A 25 9.30 4.76 5.95
C SER A 25 8.81 3.32 5.98
N GLY A 26 7.99 2.91 5.00
CA GLY A 26 7.48 1.55 4.88
C GLY A 26 8.59 0.53 4.62
N VAL A 27 9.51 0.81 3.69
CA VAL A 27 10.66 -0.08 3.42
C VAL A 27 11.58 -0.15 4.64
N LYS A 28 11.90 1.00 5.27
CA LYS A 28 12.73 1.03 6.49
C LYS A 28 12.11 0.21 7.62
N LEU A 29 10.81 0.33 7.83
CA LEU A 29 10.08 -0.44 8.84
C LEU A 29 10.11 -1.95 8.53
N ALA A 30 9.87 -2.35 7.26
CA ALA A 30 9.93 -3.76 6.86
C ALA A 30 11.33 -4.34 7.06
N VAL A 31 12.39 -3.61 6.70
CA VAL A 31 13.78 -4.01 6.92
C VAL A 31 14.09 -4.21 8.41
N TYR A 32 13.63 -3.29 9.26
CA TYR A 32 13.77 -3.41 10.71
C TYR A 32 13.08 -4.67 11.26
N ARG A 33 11.95 -5.06 10.67
CA ARG A 33 11.15 -6.21 11.10
C ARG A 33 11.59 -7.54 10.48
N ALA A 34 12.45 -7.52 9.47
CA ALA A 34 12.84 -8.71 8.68
C ALA A 34 13.30 -9.88 9.56
N GLY A 35 14.14 -9.61 10.56
CA GLY A 35 14.65 -10.63 11.49
C GLY A 35 13.55 -11.35 12.27
N ASN A 36 12.47 -10.67 12.64
CA ASN A 36 11.34 -11.24 13.37
C ASN A 36 10.54 -12.27 12.55
N HIS A 37 10.74 -12.27 11.22
CA HIS A 37 10.09 -13.17 10.27
C HIS A 37 11.06 -14.17 9.62
N GLY A 38 12.31 -14.25 10.14
CA GLY A 38 13.35 -15.14 9.58
C GLY A 38 13.82 -14.73 8.19
N LEU A 39 13.68 -13.43 7.84
CA LEU A 39 14.08 -12.90 6.54
C LEU A 39 15.39 -12.12 6.63
N TYR A 40 16.20 -12.19 5.60
CA TYR A 40 17.41 -11.37 5.51
C TYR A 40 17.04 -9.90 5.25
N PRO A 41 17.51 -8.93 6.08
CA PRO A 41 17.20 -7.51 5.91
C PRO A 41 17.53 -6.97 4.51
N ARG A 42 18.65 -7.40 3.93
CA ARG A 42 19.04 -7.02 2.56
C ARG A 42 18.02 -7.48 1.51
N PHE A 43 17.49 -8.70 1.66
CA PHE A 43 16.46 -9.21 0.74
C PHE A 43 15.19 -8.36 0.84
N VAL A 44 14.73 -8.05 2.07
CA VAL A 44 13.53 -7.22 2.30
C VAL A 44 13.73 -5.80 1.75
N TYR A 45 14.93 -5.22 1.91
CA TYR A 45 15.26 -3.92 1.33
C TYR A 45 15.14 -3.94 -0.20
N TYR A 46 15.79 -4.87 -0.88
CA TYR A 46 15.73 -4.96 -2.34
C TYR A 46 14.32 -5.31 -2.83
N ALA A 47 13.61 -6.19 -2.15
CA ALA A 47 12.24 -6.55 -2.48
C ALA A 47 11.30 -5.32 -2.38
N GLY A 48 11.36 -4.58 -1.28
CA GLY A 48 10.55 -3.39 -1.08
C GLY A 48 10.88 -2.26 -2.06
N SER A 49 12.17 -2.00 -2.29
CA SER A 49 12.61 -0.97 -3.24
C SER A 49 12.25 -1.32 -4.68
N LEU A 50 12.43 -2.58 -5.08
CA LEU A 50 12.08 -3.05 -6.41
C LEU A 50 10.56 -3.06 -6.62
N ALA A 51 9.77 -3.44 -5.59
CA ALA A 51 8.32 -3.35 -5.64
C ALA A 51 7.85 -1.90 -5.87
N ALA A 52 8.41 -0.95 -5.12
CA ALA A 52 8.07 0.47 -5.26
C ALA A 52 8.42 1.01 -6.66
N LEU A 53 9.62 0.69 -7.15
CA LEU A 53 10.06 1.08 -8.49
C LEU A 53 9.18 0.47 -9.57
N THR A 54 8.89 -0.82 -9.47
CA THR A 54 8.02 -1.53 -10.44
C THR A 54 6.62 -0.94 -10.44
N ALA A 55 6.04 -0.69 -9.26
CA ALA A 55 4.72 -0.07 -9.16
C ALA A 55 4.68 1.30 -9.85
N LEU A 56 5.69 2.14 -9.63
CA LEU A 56 5.80 3.45 -10.25
C LEU A 56 5.95 3.36 -11.76
N VAL A 57 6.89 2.53 -12.24
CA VAL A 57 7.17 2.38 -13.68
C VAL A 57 5.97 1.80 -14.42
N MET A 58 5.37 0.73 -13.89
CA MET A 58 4.23 0.07 -14.55
C MET A 58 2.97 0.94 -14.55
N ALA A 59 2.71 1.71 -13.48
CA ALA A 59 1.62 2.69 -13.48
C ALA A 59 1.83 3.76 -14.56
N ARG A 60 3.07 4.22 -14.76
CA ARG A 60 3.42 5.20 -15.80
C ARG A 60 3.32 4.62 -17.20
N LEU A 61 3.82 3.41 -17.40
CA LEU A 61 3.73 2.73 -18.71
C LEU A 61 2.27 2.52 -19.13
N LEU A 62 1.40 2.13 -18.20
CA LEU A 62 -0.02 1.99 -18.51
C LEU A 62 -0.65 3.34 -18.89
N HIS A 63 -0.33 4.42 -18.17
CA HIS A 63 -0.85 5.75 -18.48
C HIS A 63 -0.43 6.20 -19.89
N VAL A 64 0.84 6.04 -20.25
CA VAL A 64 1.34 6.31 -21.60
C VAL A 64 0.67 5.43 -22.66
N ALA A 65 0.38 4.16 -22.35
CA ALA A 65 -0.26 3.23 -23.28
C ALA A 65 -1.74 3.58 -23.54
N ILE A 66 -2.44 4.12 -22.54
CA ILE A 66 -3.87 4.51 -22.67
C ILE A 66 -3.99 5.82 -23.45
N ASP A 67 -3.23 6.85 -23.12
CA ASP A 67 -3.27 8.14 -23.79
C ASP A 67 -1.88 8.76 -23.94
N PRO A 68 -1.13 8.36 -24.99
CA PRO A 68 0.21 8.88 -25.23
C PRO A 68 0.22 10.38 -25.56
N VAL A 69 -0.85 10.88 -26.19
CA VAL A 69 -0.92 12.28 -26.63
C VAL A 69 -1.17 13.21 -25.44
N ALA A 70 -2.11 12.86 -24.56
CA ALA A 70 -2.36 13.62 -23.35
C ALA A 70 -1.16 13.60 -22.43
N TYR A 71 -0.47 12.47 -22.29
CA TYR A 71 0.74 12.35 -21.47
C TYR A 71 1.84 13.35 -21.84
N TRP A 72 2.08 13.54 -23.15
CA TRP A 72 3.13 14.48 -23.62
C TRP A 72 2.66 15.93 -23.68
N ARG A 73 1.36 16.18 -23.79
CA ARG A 73 0.81 17.55 -23.87
C ARG A 73 0.61 18.20 -22.52
N SER A 74 0.17 17.43 -21.53
CA SER A 74 -0.29 18.03 -20.27
C SER A 74 0.82 18.24 -19.27
N LEU A 75 1.97 17.57 -19.36
CA LEU A 75 2.91 17.54 -18.22
C LEU A 75 2.18 17.36 -16.86
N GLU A 76 0.94 16.90 -16.89
CA GLU A 76 0.16 16.55 -15.69
C GLU A 76 0.67 15.22 -15.15
N PRO A 77 1.77 15.23 -14.42
CA PRO A 77 2.55 14.00 -14.28
C PRO A 77 2.11 13.20 -13.09
N LEU A 78 1.12 13.59 -12.31
CA LEU A 78 1.16 13.15 -10.92
C LEU A 78 -0.18 12.75 -10.31
N VAL A 79 -1.28 12.92 -10.98
CA VAL A 79 -2.55 12.32 -10.56
C VAL A 79 -2.69 10.99 -11.28
N THR A 80 -2.22 9.94 -10.62
CA THR A 80 -2.47 8.58 -11.12
C THR A 80 -3.94 8.26 -10.90
N GLU A 81 -4.65 8.01 -11.98
CA GLU A 81 -5.98 7.44 -11.93
C GLU A 81 -5.97 6.11 -11.14
N ALA A 82 -7.05 5.78 -10.47
CA ALA A 82 -7.13 4.59 -9.63
C ALA A 82 -6.76 3.29 -10.38
N GLY A 83 -7.07 3.21 -11.68
CA GLY A 83 -6.74 2.07 -12.53
C GLY A 83 -5.24 1.90 -12.75
N THR A 84 -4.50 2.99 -13.00
CA THR A 84 -3.04 2.94 -13.21
C THR A 84 -2.30 2.56 -11.93
N PHE A 85 -2.78 3.05 -10.78
CA PHE A 85 -2.26 2.64 -9.47
C PHE A 85 -2.45 1.15 -9.22
N LEU A 86 -3.65 0.61 -9.48
CA LEU A 86 -3.94 -0.81 -9.30
C LEU A 86 -3.06 -1.69 -10.17
N PHE A 87 -2.88 -1.33 -11.44
CA PHE A 87 -2.01 -2.05 -12.36
C PHE A 87 -0.55 -2.06 -11.88
N GLY A 88 -0.03 -0.91 -11.46
CA GLY A 88 1.32 -0.81 -10.89
C GLY A 88 1.48 -1.66 -9.64
N PHE A 89 0.50 -1.63 -8.73
CA PHE A 89 0.50 -2.45 -7.51
C PHE A 89 0.47 -3.95 -7.80
N LEU A 90 -0.40 -4.41 -8.70
CA LEU A 90 -0.48 -5.82 -9.08
C LEU A 90 0.79 -6.31 -9.78
N SER A 91 1.37 -5.48 -10.65
CA SER A 91 2.65 -5.79 -11.32
C SER A 91 3.78 -5.96 -10.30
N ALA A 92 3.87 -5.06 -9.32
CA ALA A 92 4.84 -5.16 -8.24
C ALA A 92 4.61 -6.41 -7.38
N LEU A 93 3.36 -6.71 -7.04
CA LEU A 93 3.01 -7.90 -6.26
C LEU A 93 3.40 -9.18 -7.01
N CYS A 94 3.07 -9.30 -8.30
CA CYS A 94 3.45 -10.44 -9.13
C CYS A 94 4.98 -10.62 -9.18
N LEU A 95 5.73 -9.53 -9.40
CA LEU A 95 7.19 -9.58 -9.45
C LEU A 95 7.78 -10.05 -8.12
N ILE A 96 7.32 -9.50 -7.01
CA ILE A 96 7.85 -9.87 -5.69
C ILE A 96 7.47 -11.31 -5.31
N CYS A 97 6.26 -11.76 -5.63
CA CYS A 97 5.87 -13.15 -5.46
C CYS A 97 6.78 -14.09 -6.29
N PHE A 98 7.02 -13.75 -7.55
CA PHE A 98 7.92 -14.51 -8.42
C PHE A 98 9.33 -14.61 -7.83
N ILE A 99 9.92 -13.47 -7.42
CA ILE A 99 11.26 -13.44 -6.82
C ILE A 99 11.31 -14.25 -5.52
N ALA A 100 10.31 -14.11 -4.65
CA ALA A 100 10.25 -14.84 -3.38
C ALA A 100 10.19 -16.35 -3.59
N VAL A 101 9.33 -16.82 -4.50
CA VAL A 101 9.24 -18.25 -4.87
C VAL A 101 10.56 -18.75 -5.43
N ARG A 102 11.19 -18.02 -6.36
CA ARG A 102 12.50 -18.38 -6.94
C ARG A 102 13.64 -18.43 -5.91
N ARG A 103 13.52 -17.65 -4.84
CA ARG A 103 14.52 -17.61 -3.74
C ARG A 103 14.16 -18.53 -2.56
N GLY A 104 13.10 -19.32 -2.65
CA GLY A 104 12.65 -20.20 -1.57
C GLY A 104 12.17 -19.45 -0.31
N VAL A 105 11.76 -18.15 -0.46
CA VAL A 105 11.29 -17.32 0.63
C VAL A 105 9.79 -17.54 0.82
N SER A 106 9.37 -17.75 2.07
CA SER A 106 7.95 -17.88 2.39
C SER A 106 7.17 -16.60 2.08
N LEU A 107 6.17 -16.69 1.20
CA LEU A 107 5.30 -15.56 0.86
C LEU A 107 4.54 -15.03 2.07
N TRP A 108 4.11 -15.90 2.96
CA TRP A 108 3.41 -15.51 4.19
C TRP A 108 4.31 -14.73 5.15
N ALA A 109 5.56 -15.18 5.33
CA ALA A 109 6.53 -14.46 6.15
C ALA A 109 6.85 -13.08 5.58
N LEU A 110 7.00 -13.01 4.25
CA LEU A 110 7.25 -11.75 3.56
C LEU A 110 6.05 -10.80 3.66
N ALA A 111 4.83 -11.30 3.44
CA ALA A 111 3.60 -10.52 3.56
C ALA A 111 3.39 -10.00 5.00
N ASP A 112 3.61 -10.83 6.02
CA ASP A 112 3.53 -10.42 7.43
C ASP A 112 4.60 -9.38 7.81
N CYS A 113 5.79 -9.50 7.22
CA CYS A 113 6.85 -8.52 7.41
C CYS A 113 6.43 -7.13 6.89
N PHE A 114 5.77 -7.07 5.73
CA PHE A 114 5.30 -5.83 5.11
C PHE A 114 3.93 -5.33 5.63
N ALA A 115 3.12 -6.15 6.29
CA ALA A 115 1.76 -5.78 6.70
C ALA A 115 1.68 -4.45 7.49
N PRO A 116 2.51 -4.19 8.53
CA PRO A 116 2.50 -2.90 9.22
C PRO A 116 2.99 -1.74 8.34
N SER A 117 3.93 -2.02 7.42
CA SER A 117 4.41 -1.02 6.47
C SER A 117 3.32 -0.59 5.49
N LEU A 118 2.47 -1.52 5.04
CA LEU A 118 1.31 -1.22 4.20
C LEU A 118 0.29 -0.35 4.95
N ALA A 119 0.01 -0.67 6.23
CA ALA A 119 -0.91 0.13 7.04
C ALA A 119 -0.40 1.57 7.25
N LEU A 120 0.90 1.73 7.55
CA LEU A 120 1.54 3.05 7.62
C LEU A 120 1.51 3.77 6.28
N GLY A 121 1.75 3.03 5.19
CA GLY A 121 1.67 3.54 3.83
C GLY A 121 0.29 4.10 3.49
N VAL A 122 -0.79 3.38 3.84
CA VAL A 122 -2.17 3.87 3.69
C VAL A 122 -2.36 5.18 4.46
N CYS A 123 -1.94 5.23 5.73
CA CYS A 123 -2.06 6.44 6.55
C CYS A 123 -1.41 7.65 5.86
N LEU A 124 -0.15 7.53 5.47
CA LEU A 124 0.62 8.63 4.89
C LEU A 124 0.13 9.02 3.49
N ALA A 125 -0.20 8.05 2.64
CA ALA A 125 -0.74 8.31 1.31
C ALA A 125 -2.08 9.07 1.38
N ARG A 126 -2.94 8.76 2.36
CA ARG A 126 -4.23 9.45 2.54
C ARG A 126 -4.09 10.87 3.08
N ILE A 127 -3.03 11.15 3.85
CA ILE A 127 -2.65 12.53 4.16
C ILE A 127 -2.27 13.28 2.88
N GLY A 128 -1.52 12.64 1.97
CA GLY A 128 -1.21 13.19 0.66
C GLY A 128 -2.46 13.51 -0.18
N CYS A 129 -3.44 12.58 -0.21
CA CYS A 129 -4.74 12.82 -0.86
C CYS A 129 -5.49 14.00 -0.25
N PHE A 130 -5.45 14.15 1.08
CA PHE A 130 -6.07 15.26 1.77
C PHE A 130 -5.43 16.61 1.41
N LEU A 131 -4.11 16.67 1.33
CA LEU A 131 -3.39 17.89 0.93
C LEU A 131 -3.67 18.28 -0.53
N SER A 132 -3.85 17.28 -1.41
CA SER A 132 -4.14 17.48 -2.84
C SER A 132 -5.61 17.70 -3.16
N GLY A 133 -6.52 17.32 -2.23
CA GLY A 133 -7.97 17.44 -2.40
C GLY A 133 -8.64 16.24 -3.03
N CYS A 134 -7.93 15.25 -3.57
CA CYS A 134 -8.53 14.08 -4.22
C CYS A 134 -9.24 13.14 -3.24
N ASN A 135 -10.13 12.27 -3.75
CA ASN A 135 -10.91 11.30 -2.95
C ASN A 135 -11.73 11.91 -1.83
N TYR A 136 -12.33 13.07 -2.08
CA TYR A 136 -13.17 13.82 -1.14
C TYR A 136 -14.49 13.12 -0.83
N GLY A 137 -15.13 13.55 0.25
CA GLY A 137 -16.42 13.02 0.68
C GLY A 137 -17.62 13.84 0.20
N LYS A 138 -18.82 13.35 0.51
CA LYS A 138 -20.09 14.03 0.27
C LYS A 138 -20.19 15.34 1.08
N PRO A 139 -21.01 16.32 0.64
CA PRO A 139 -21.34 17.48 1.45
C PRO A 139 -21.88 17.09 2.83
N THR A 140 -21.48 17.85 3.86
CA THR A 140 -21.87 17.57 5.24
C THR A 140 -22.10 18.84 6.06
N GLY A 141 -23.05 18.78 6.97
CA GLY A 141 -23.29 19.83 8.00
C GLY A 141 -22.50 19.59 9.30
N LEU A 142 -21.69 18.52 9.39
CA LEU A 142 -20.97 18.17 10.62
C LEU A 142 -19.88 19.20 10.94
N ALA A 143 -19.59 19.39 12.23
CA ALA A 143 -18.64 20.39 12.69
C ALA A 143 -17.19 20.12 12.17
N TRP A 144 -16.83 18.85 11.92
CA TRP A 144 -15.53 18.46 11.39
C TRP A 144 -15.48 18.36 9.86
N GLY A 145 -16.56 18.78 9.16
CA GLY A 145 -16.54 18.92 7.71
C GLY A 145 -15.49 19.96 7.28
N VAL A 146 -14.74 19.66 6.24
CA VAL A 146 -13.63 20.48 5.74
C VAL A 146 -14.01 21.10 4.41
N ALA A 147 -13.82 22.42 4.27
CA ALA A 147 -13.99 23.13 3.02
C ALA A 147 -12.63 23.25 2.29
N PHE A 148 -12.61 22.83 1.05
CA PHE A 148 -11.46 23.01 0.17
C PHE A 148 -11.55 24.39 -0.49
N THR A 149 -10.45 25.14 -0.49
CA THR A 149 -10.42 26.53 -0.99
C THR A 149 -9.43 26.77 -2.10
N ASN A 150 -8.50 25.80 -2.33
CA ASN A 150 -7.47 25.96 -3.35
C ASN A 150 -8.02 25.58 -4.74
N PRO A 151 -7.97 26.51 -5.74
CA PRO A 151 -8.46 26.22 -7.09
C PRO A 151 -7.76 25.03 -7.78
N LEU A 152 -6.49 24.76 -7.46
CA LEU A 152 -5.77 23.60 -7.99
C LEU A 152 -6.42 22.28 -7.60
N ALA A 153 -7.05 22.18 -6.43
CA ALA A 153 -7.76 20.96 -6.03
C ALA A 153 -8.98 20.70 -6.94
N ALA A 154 -9.68 21.74 -7.37
CA ALA A 154 -10.77 21.60 -8.33
C ALA A 154 -10.26 21.22 -9.73
N GLN A 155 -9.15 21.81 -10.19
CA GLN A 155 -8.57 21.53 -11.50
C GLN A 155 -8.02 20.11 -11.59
N LEU A 156 -7.30 19.65 -10.55
CA LEU A 156 -6.61 18.35 -10.56
C LEU A 156 -7.50 17.17 -10.14
N ALA A 157 -8.50 17.41 -9.29
CA ALA A 157 -9.28 16.32 -8.69
C ALA A 157 -10.81 16.53 -8.75
N GLY A 158 -11.28 17.57 -9.43
CA GLY A 158 -12.71 17.89 -9.50
C GLY A 158 -13.34 18.25 -8.14
N THR A 159 -12.53 18.65 -7.16
CA THR A 159 -12.98 18.88 -5.79
C THR A 159 -13.89 20.11 -5.70
N PRO A 160 -15.10 19.99 -5.15
CA PRO A 160 -15.98 21.14 -4.92
C PRO A 160 -15.33 22.12 -3.92
N LEU A 161 -15.29 23.41 -4.30
CA LEU A 161 -14.69 24.45 -3.47
C LEU A 161 -15.74 25.16 -2.61
N GLY A 162 -15.32 25.61 -1.42
CA GLY A 162 -16.13 26.47 -0.54
C GLY A 162 -17.25 25.77 0.22
N ILE A 163 -17.52 24.50 -0.04
CA ILE A 163 -18.53 23.72 0.69
C ILE A 163 -17.87 22.73 1.66
N ARG A 164 -18.52 22.46 2.78
CA ARG A 164 -18.02 21.49 3.76
C ARG A 164 -18.27 20.07 3.25
N LEU A 165 -17.19 19.29 3.16
CA LEU A 165 -17.19 17.91 2.73
C LEU A 165 -16.72 17.00 3.87
N HIS A 166 -17.19 15.76 3.88
CA HIS A 166 -16.60 14.73 4.73
C HIS A 166 -15.13 14.54 4.38
N PRO A 167 -14.18 14.66 5.34
CA PRO A 167 -12.76 14.42 5.07
C PRO A 167 -12.46 12.92 5.04
N THR A 168 -12.99 12.22 4.04
CA THR A 168 -12.87 10.77 3.87
C THR A 168 -11.42 10.31 3.80
N GLN A 169 -10.52 11.16 3.31
CA GLN A 169 -9.08 10.92 3.30
C GLN A 169 -8.54 10.79 4.74
N LEU A 170 -8.98 11.64 5.66
CA LEU A 170 -8.58 11.57 7.06
C LEU A 170 -9.19 10.35 7.76
N TYR A 171 -10.40 9.93 7.38
CA TYR A 171 -11.00 8.70 7.90
C TYR A 171 -10.18 7.48 7.49
N GLU A 172 -9.75 7.40 6.22
CA GLU A 172 -8.88 6.32 5.76
C GLU A 172 -7.47 6.41 6.34
N SER A 173 -6.94 7.61 6.55
CA SER A 173 -5.66 7.80 7.23
C SER A 173 -5.71 7.29 8.68
N LEU A 174 -6.77 7.63 9.42
CA LEU A 174 -6.98 7.15 10.78
C LEU A 174 -7.16 5.62 10.82
N LEU A 175 -7.92 5.05 9.87
CA LEU A 175 -8.04 3.60 9.72
C LEU A 175 -6.67 2.94 9.52
N GLY A 176 -5.83 3.51 8.64
CA GLY A 176 -4.46 3.04 8.42
C GLY A 176 -3.62 3.09 9.68
N LEU A 177 -3.70 4.20 10.43
CA LEU A 177 -2.97 4.41 11.68
C LEU A 177 -3.39 3.43 12.78
N ILE A 178 -4.71 3.25 12.97
CA ILE A 178 -5.25 2.28 13.94
C ILE A 178 -4.79 0.86 13.55
N THR A 179 -4.93 0.51 12.28
CA THR A 179 -4.49 -0.80 11.76
C THR A 179 -3.00 -1.00 12.00
N PHE A 180 -2.18 0.01 11.77
CA PHE A 180 -0.74 -0.02 12.05
C PHE A 180 -0.44 -0.38 13.51
N PHE A 181 -1.04 0.32 14.47
CA PHE A 181 -0.83 0.03 15.90
C PHE A 181 -1.34 -1.34 16.31
N VAL A 182 -2.50 -1.78 15.78
CA VAL A 182 -3.04 -3.12 15.99
C VAL A 182 -2.03 -4.17 15.50
N LEU A 183 -1.47 -4.01 14.31
CA LEU A 183 -0.50 -4.95 13.76
C LEU A 183 0.82 -4.96 14.55
N ILE A 184 1.32 -3.81 14.99
CA ILE A 184 2.50 -3.73 15.86
C ILE A 184 2.25 -4.44 17.21
N PHE A 185 1.08 -4.25 17.81
CA PHE A 185 0.72 -4.93 19.05
C PHE A 185 0.62 -6.46 18.85
N LEU A 186 -0.07 -6.88 17.80
CA LEU A 186 -0.25 -8.28 17.46
C LEU A 186 1.06 -8.99 17.09
N SER A 187 2.01 -8.28 16.51
CA SER A 187 3.30 -8.84 16.11
C SER A 187 4.20 -9.25 17.29
N ARG A 188 3.93 -8.72 18.49
CA ARG A 188 4.64 -9.09 19.71
C ARG A 188 4.20 -10.45 20.28
N ARG A 189 3.06 -10.96 19.80
CA ARG A 189 2.51 -12.25 20.24
C ARG A 189 2.81 -13.27 19.15
N GLY A 190 3.65 -14.26 19.42
CA GLY A 190 3.97 -15.32 18.44
C GLY A 190 2.70 -15.83 17.74
N ARG A 191 2.57 -15.53 16.47
CA ARG A 191 1.38 -15.86 15.67
C ARG A 191 1.73 -16.74 14.49
N ARG A 192 0.72 -17.43 13.99
CA ARG A 192 0.76 -18.19 12.75
C ARG A 192 1.21 -17.28 11.60
N SER A 193 2.07 -17.79 10.71
CA SER A 193 2.49 -17.10 9.49
C SER A 193 1.29 -16.74 8.62
N GLY A 194 1.24 -15.50 8.12
CA GLY A 194 0.09 -14.94 7.39
C GLY A 194 -0.94 -14.22 8.27
N ALA A 195 -0.85 -14.32 9.60
CA ALA A 195 -1.85 -13.71 10.48
C ALA A 195 -1.86 -12.18 10.43
N LEU A 196 -0.70 -11.53 10.30
CA LEU A 196 -0.63 -10.06 10.25
C LEU A 196 -1.18 -9.52 8.95
N ILE A 197 -0.85 -10.12 7.81
CA ILE A 197 -1.37 -9.66 6.52
C ILE A 197 -2.89 -9.90 6.40
N LEU A 198 -3.39 -11.04 6.87
CA LEU A 198 -4.82 -11.30 6.89
C LEU A 198 -5.56 -10.33 7.82
N THR A 199 -4.98 -9.96 8.96
CA THR A 199 -5.53 -8.93 9.85
C THR A 199 -5.54 -7.55 9.15
N PHE A 200 -4.45 -7.18 8.46
CA PHE A 200 -4.40 -5.94 7.68
C PHE A 200 -5.53 -5.88 6.65
N ILE A 201 -5.67 -6.94 5.83
CA ILE A 201 -6.71 -7.02 4.78
C ILE A 201 -8.10 -6.91 5.40
N SER A 202 -8.36 -7.59 6.52
CA SER A 202 -9.66 -7.56 7.22
C SER A 202 -10.01 -6.16 7.71
N PHE A 203 -9.11 -5.49 8.44
CA PHE A 203 -9.34 -4.16 8.98
C PHE A 203 -9.53 -3.14 7.87
N TYR A 204 -8.69 -3.21 6.83
CA TYR A 204 -8.79 -2.31 5.70
C TYR A 204 -10.10 -2.52 4.92
N ALA A 205 -10.46 -3.76 4.61
CA ALA A 205 -11.67 -4.07 3.87
C ALA A 205 -12.94 -3.64 4.62
N VAL A 206 -13.02 -3.93 5.93
CA VAL A 206 -14.15 -3.48 6.75
C VAL A 206 -14.24 -1.96 6.79
N GLY A 207 -13.13 -1.29 7.13
CA GLY A 207 -13.12 0.17 7.21
C GLY A 207 -13.41 0.83 5.87
N ARG A 208 -12.84 0.31 4.77
CA ARG A 208 -13.06 0.81 3.41
C ARG A 208 -14.51 0.66 2.98
N PHE A 209 -15.16 -0.46 3.32
CA PHE A 209 -16.58 -0.68 3.04
C PHE A 209 -17.45 0.40 3.66
N PHE A 210 -17.22 0.76 4.92
CA PHE A 210 -18.00 1.78 5.62
C PHE A 210 -17.66 3.21 5.17
N ILE A 211 -16.38 3.52 4.96
CA ILE A 211 -15.96 4.87 4.52
C ILE A 211 -16.54 5.19 3.13
N GLU A 212 -16.74 4.18 2.28
CA GLU A 212 -17.30 4.36 0.94
C GLU A 212 -18.68 5.04 0.93
N PHE A 213 -19.50 4.87 1.96
CA PHE A 213 -20.80 5.54 2.06
C PHE A 213 -20.68 7.08 2.16
N PHE A 214 -19.56 7.57 2.68
CA PHE A 214 -19.29 8.99 2.86
C PHE A 214 -18.55 9.62 1.68
N ARG A 215 -18.10 8.85 0.71
CA ARG A 215 -17.38 9.37 -0.45
C ARG A 215 -18.28 10.12 -1.41
N GLY A 216 -17.74 11.20 -2.01
CA GLY A 216 -18.48 12.13 -2.89
C GLY A 216 -17.87 12.29 -4.28
N ASP A 217 -16.70 11.71 -4.56
CA ASP A 217 -16.02 11.80 -5.84
C ASP A 217 -16.81 11.12 -6.98
N LEU A 218 -16.73 11.68 -8.19
CA LEU A 218 -17.61 11.35 -9.32
C LEU A 218 -17.24 10.01 -10.01
N ASP A 219 -16.01 9.58 -9.93
CA ASP A 219 -15.47 8.45 -10.71
C ASP A 219 -15.75 7.06 -10.11
N ARG A 220 -16.89 6.91 -9.44
CA ARG A 220 -17.26 5.66 -8.78
C ARG A 220 -18.22 4.85 -9.64
N LEU A 221 -17.78 3.68 -10.03
CA LEU A 221 -18.67 2.70 -10.66
C LEU A 221 -19.51 1.98 -9.61
N PHE A 222 -20.82 1.93 -9.83
CA PHE A 222 -21.76 1.19 -9.01
C PHE A 222 -22.26 -0.05 -9.75
N TRP A 223 -22.34 -1.16 -9.03
CA TRP A 223 -22.94 -2.38 -9.53
C TRP A 223 -24.04 -2.81 -8.54
N GLY A 224 -25.30 -2.56 -8.89
CA GLY A 224 -26.41 -2.70 -7.96
C GLY A 224 -26.32 -1.68 -6.81
N PRO A 225 -26.59 -2.08 -5.55
CA PRO A 225 -26.63 -1.15 -4.42
C PRO A 225 -25.25 -0.72 -3.90
N PHE A 226 -24.17 -1.36 -4.36
CA PHE A 226 -22.81 -1.16 -3.86
C PHE A 226 -21.86 -0.65 -4.94
N SER A 227 -20.86 0.12 -4.50
CA SER A 227 -19.75 0.52 -5.35
C SER A 227 -18.80 -0.66 -5.62
N THR A 228 -17.98 -0.53 -6.67
CA THR A 228 -16.91 -1.52 -6.96
C THR A 228 -15.96 -1.72 -5.78
N SER A 229 -15.65 -0.65 -5.03
CA SER A 229 -14.82 -0.73 -3.81
C SER A 229 -15.49 -1.55 -2.71
N GLN A 230 -16.81 -1.47 -2.56
CA GLN A 230 -17.56 -2.26 -1.56
C GLN A 230 -17.60 -3.73 -1.96
N TRP A 231 -17.85 -4.04 -3.23
CA TRP A 231 -17.78 -5.42 -3.73
C TRP A 231 -16.38 -6.03 -3.55
N LEU A 232 -15.33 -5.26 -3.86
CA LEU A 232 -13.96 -5.71 -3.61
C LEU A 232 -13.70 -5.96 -2.12
N SER A 233 -14.22 -5.10 -1.24
CA SER A 233 -14.10 -5.29 0.20
C SER A 233 -14.76 -6.59 0.67
N VAL A 234 -15.96 -6.89 0.17
CA VAL A 234 -16.67 -8.16 0.48
C VAL A 234 -15.86 -9.36 -0.06
N ALA A 235 -15.37 -9.28 -1.30
CA ALA A 235 -14.56 -10.34 -1.89
C ALA A 235 -13.26 -10.61 -1.09
N LEU A 236 -12.59 -9.54 -0.64
CA LEU A 236 -11.39 -9.66 0.21
C LEU A 236 -11.71 -10.29 1.56
N LEU A 237 -12.83 -9.95 2.20
CA LEU A 237 -13.23 -10.58 3.46
C LEU A 237 -13.56 -12.07 3.29
N LEU A 238 -14.23 -12.45 2.20
CA LEU A 238 -14.47 -13.84 1.86
C LEU A 238 -13.15 -14.58 1.62
N LEU A 239 -12.23 -13.98 0.87
CA LEU A 239 -10.89 -14.54 0.65
C LEU A 239 -10.15 -14.76 1.98
N VAL A 240 -10.16 -13.76 2.87
CA VAL A 240 -9.53 -13.87 4.20
C VAL A 240 -10.17 -15.01 4.98
N PHE A 241 -11.50 -15.13 4.97
CA PHE A 241 -12.21 -16.22 5.65
C PHE A 241 -11.78 -17.60 5.13
N VAL A 242 -11.69 -17.76 3.81
CA VAL A 242 -11.23 -19.01 3.18
C VAL A 242 -9.78 -19.30 3.57
N LEU A 243 -8.88 -18.33 3.42
CA LEU A 243 -7.45 -18.49 3.75
C LEU A 243 -7.22 -18.78 5.24
N TYR A 244 -8.08 -18.25 6.12
CA TYR A 244 -7.99 -18.53 7.53
C TYR A 244 -8.43 -19.96 7.89
N ARG A 245 -9.32 -20.56 7.09
CA ARG A 245 -9.80 -21.95 7.25
C ARG A 245 -8.82 -22.98 6.68
N LEU A 246 -7.99 -22.57 5.71
CA LEU A 246 -6.99 -23.49 5.16
C LEU A 246 -5.94 -23.85 6.22
N PRO A 247 -5.54 -25.13 6.33
CA PRO A 247 -4.47 -25.52 7.22
C PRO A 247 -3.21 -24.74 6.82
N SER A 248 -2.57 -24.08 7.79
CA SER A 248 -1.30 -23.42 7.54
C SER A 248 -0.29 -24.50 7.15
N THR A 249 0.12 -24.49 5.89
CA THR A 249 1.36 -25.17 5.52
C THR A 249 2.45 -24.52 6.36
N HIS A 250 2.94 -25.24 7.37
CA HIS A 250 4.07 -24.80 8.17
C HIS A 250 5.20 -24.50 7.20
N GLY A 251 5.49 -23.23 6.96
CA GLY A 251 6.73 -22.85 6.31
C GLY A 251 7.84 -23.55 7.08
N VAL A 252 8.78 -24.13 6.35
CA VAL A 252 9.97 -24.80 6.90
C VAL A 252 10.46 -23.97 8.07
N SER A 253 10.47 -24.53 9.28
CA SER A 253 10.82 -23.77 10.50
C SER A 253 12.27 -23.30 10.33
N ALA A 254 12.60 -22.14 10.92
CA ALA A 254 13.96 -21.62 10.91
C ALA A 254 14.99 -22.68 11.39
N GLN A 255 14.56 -23.61 12.26
CA GLN A 255 15.35 -24.77 12.68
C GLN A 255 15.61 -25.78 11.56
N GLN A 256 14.65 -26.02 10.65
CA GLN A 256 14.88 -26.89 9.48
C GLN A 256 15.81 -26.25 8.44
N ILE A 257 15.75 -24.93 8.27
CA ILE A 257 16.69 -24.21 7.41
C ILE A 257 18.09 -24.23 8.04
N ALA A 258 18.21 -24.03 9.35
CA ALA A 258 19.48 -24.11 10.06
C ALA A 258 20.12 -25.51 9.97
N SER A 259 19.31 -26.57 10.04
CA SER A 259 19.80 -27.95 9.88
C SER A 259 20.27 -28.28 8.45
N ILE A 260 19.63 -27.69 7.43
CA ILE A 260 20.02 -27.87 6.02
C ILE A 260 21.31 -27.09 5.72
N VAL A 261 21.49 -25.92 6.31
CA VAL A 261 22.72 -25.08 6.13
C VAL A 261 23.93 -25.66 6.87
N GLN A 262 23.72 -26.40 7.96
CA GLN A 262 24.81 -27.05 8.69
C GLN A 262 25.37 -28.31 8.01
N VAL A 263 24.73 -28.84 6.97
CA VAL A 263 25.12 -30.11 6.33
C VAL A 263 26.16 -29.95 5.20
N GLN A 264 26.57 -28.76 4.83
CA GLN A 264 27.70 -28.57 3.91
C GLN A 264 28.85 -27.76 4.51
N PRO A 265 29.78 -28.37 5.25
CA PRO A 265 31.10 -27.77 5.42
C PRO A 265 31.78 -27.76 4.02
N LEU A 266 32.11 -26.57 3.54
CA LEU A 266 32.95 -26.38 2.37
C LEU A 266 34.22 -27.22 2.56
N ARG A 267 34.44 -28.19 1.69
CA ARG A 267 35.69 -28.93 1.65
C ARG A 267 36.86 -27.95 1.46
N PRO A 268 37.88 -27.99 2.30
CA PRO A 268 39.04 -27.13 2.10
C PRO A 268 39.66 -27.46 0.71
N PHE A 269 39.94 -26.42 -0.06
CA PHE A 269 40.71 -26.52 -1.28
C PHE A 269 42.10 -27.10 -0.90
N ASN A 270 42.36 -28.34 -1.31
CA ASN A 270 43.66 -28.97 -1.13
C ASN A 270 44.61 -28.36 -2.16
N ASN A 271 45.42 -27.39 -1.73
CA ASN A 271 46.58 -26.92 -2.49
C ASN A 271 47.70 -27.96 -2.38
N SER A 272 47.68 -28.91 -3.28
CA SER A 272 48.87 -29.75 -3.55
C SER A 272 49.10 -29.78 -5.06
N ARG A 273 49.91 -28.87 -5.55
CA ARG A 273 51.08 -28.97 -6.45
C ARG A 273 51.43 -27.61 -7.02
#